data_a833bac4ea63643908ee82e7f51a8d7c
#
_entry.id   a833bac4ea63643908ee82e7f51a8d7c
#
_cell.length_a   1.000
_cell.length_b   1.000
_cell.length_c   1.000
_cell.angle_alpha   90.00
_cell.angle_beta   90.00
_cell.angle_gamma   90.00
#
_symmetry.space_group_name_H-M   'P 1'
#
loop_
_entity.id
_entity.type
_entity.pdbx_description
1 polymer ?
#
loop_
_entity_poly.entity_id
_entity_poly.type
_entity_poly.pdbx_seq_one_letter_code
_entity_poly.pdbx_strand_id
1 'polypeptide(L)'
;MNLLKYEKFYWNQGLELIAGIDEAGRGPLAGPVVAASVIIDDKFDLTDINDSKKLSPKKREKLYHKIIQDAIDVSIGIAHEYEIDKLNILNATFLAMKRAVGNMKKRPEQLLIDGPHTDIKLIPVKNIISGDSKSASIAAASIIAKVTRDSIMKEYDKIYTQYNFKQHKGYGTKMHIENLIEYKASPIHRKSFKIVKSNMPTISYYIENNLFTEVGSNYVGGNYIRNQYSVINKNIQLDQIGDIVDYLLIKNDEHLFLKIITLYNGEKFSLGNTAISEMEQYLIHLEDYLIKKELKKDFIFNVISIEFIKNKKPIINIIHSDTAH
;
A
#
# COMPACT_ATOMS: atom_id res chain seq x y z
N MET A 1 20.98 -27.11 -2.59
CA MET A 1 21.70 -25.83 -2.86
C MET A 1 21.95 -25.17 -1.52
N ASN A 2 23.15 -24.67 -1.23
CA ASN A 2 23.42 -24.03 0.08
C ASN A 2 22.99 -22.55 0.01
N LEU A 3 21.79 -22.24 0.49
CA LEU A 3 21.24 -20.89 0.49
C LEU A 3 22.01 -19.92 1.41
N LEU A 4 22.77 -20.42 2.39
CA LEU A 4 23.61 -19.61 3.28
C LEU A 4 25.02 -19.34 2.75
N LYS A 5 25.31 -19.68 1.48
CA LYS A 5 26.68 -19.56 0.94
C LYS A 5 27.23 -18.13 1.06
N TYR A 6 26.42 -17.12 0.75
CA TYR A 6 26.82 -15.71 0.78
C TYR A 6 26.87 -15.17 2.19
N GLU A 7 25.91 -15.50 3.02
CA GLU A 7 25.86 -15.08 4.42
C GLU A 7 27.06 -15.64 5.19
N LYS A 8 27.33 -16.96 5.07
CA LYS A 8 28.48 -17.63 5.69
C LYS A 8 29.81 -17.05 5.23
N PHE A 9 29.94 -16.64 3.96
CA PHE A 9 31.15 -16.00 3.47
C PHE A 9 31.50 -14.73 4.27
N TYR A 10 30.52 -13.90 4.60
CA TYR A 10 30.71 -12.68 5.37
C TYR A 10 30.78 -12.95 6.87
N TRP A 11 29.99 -13.86 7.42
CA TRP A 11 30.08 -14.29 8.82
C TRP A 11 31.47 -14.82 9.15
N ASN A 12 32.10 -15.59 8.27
CA ASN A 12 33.47 -16.08 8.44
C ASN A 12 34.54 -14.99 8.40
N GLN A 13 34.18 -13.76 7.95
CA GLN A 13 35.04 -12.59 8.01
C GLN A 13 34.77 -11.71 9.25
N GLY A 14 33.90 -12.15 10.16
CA GLY A 14 33.56 -11.45 11.39
C GLY A 14 32.47 -10.40 11.25
N LEU A 15 31.78 -10.32 10.08
CA LEU A 15 30.58 -9.49 9.92
C LEU A 15 29.36 -10.28 10.40
N GLU A 16 28.51 -9.68 11.22
CA GLU A 16 27.35 -10.36 11.81
C GLU A 16 26.03 -9.94 11.14
N LEU A 17 25.89 -8.67 10.78
CA LEU A 17 24.65 -8.07 10.29
C LEU A 17 24.63 -8.01 8.76
N ILE A 18 24.29 -9.13 8.13
CA ILE A 18 24.18 -9.26 6.67
C ILE A 18 22.72 -9.14 6.27
N ALA A 19 22.36 -8.10 5.52
CA ALA A 19 20.99 -7.87 5.08
C ALA A 19 20.78 -8.33 3.63
N GLY A 20 19.81 -9.20 3.41
CA GLY A 20 19.27 -9.52 2.09
C GLY A 20 18.18 -8.56 1.67
N ILE A 21 18.19 -8.15 0.42
CA ILE A 21 17.22 -7.19 -0.13
C ILE A 21 16.65 -7.70 -1.45
N ASP A 22 15.32 -7.62 -1.58
CA ASP A 22 14.59 -7.88 -2.82
C ASP A 22 13.37 -6.97 -2.95
N GLU A 23 12.79 -6.87 -4.15
CA GLU A 23 11.62 -6.06 -4.43
C GLU A 23 10.47 -6.85 -5.08
N ALA A 24 9.27 -6.33 -4.93
CA ALA A 24 8.07 -6.78 -5.61
C ALA A 24 7.33 -5.61 -6.28
N GLY A 25 6.85 -5.83 -7.50
CA GLY A 25 5.95 -4.87 -8.12
C GLY A 25 6.56 -3.95 -9.17
N ARG A 26 7.65 -4.29 -9.86
CA ARG A 26 8.20 -3.48 -10.97
C ARG A 26 7.31 -3.48 -12.20
N GLY A 27 6.81 -4.64 -12.64
CA GLY A 27 6.04 -4.81 -13.87
C GLY A 27 4.57 -4.39 -13.87
N PRO A 28 3.83 -4.32 -12.75
CA PRO A 28 2.42 -3.94 -12.73
C PRO A 28 2.13 -2.54 -13.28
N LEU A 29 0.91 -2.36 -13.83
CA LEU A 29 0.37 -1.09 -14.32
C LEU A 29 -0.16 -0.20 -13.19
N ALA A 30 -0.42 -0.77 -12.00
CA ALA A 30 -0.99 -0.07 -10.85
C ALA A 30 -0.32 -0.48 -9.54
N GLY A 31 -0.39 0.41 -8.56
CA GLY A 31 0.11 0.22 -7.20
C GLY A 31 1.63 0.44 -7.06
N PRO A 32 2.13 0.32 -5.82
CA PRO A 32 3.50 0.64 -5.47
C PRO A 32 4.50 -0.43 -5.94
N VAL A 33 5.79 -0.07 -5.89
CA VAL A 33 6.89 -1.03 -5.73
C VAL A 33 7.25 -1.10 -4.26
N VAL A 34 7.45 -2.33 -3.76
CA VAL A 34 7.78 -2.62 -2.37
C VAL A 34 9.10 -3.36 -2.33
N ALA A 35 10.04 -2.89 -1.53
CA ALA A 35 11.28 -3.59 -1.21
C ALA A 35 11.26 -4.02 0.26
N ALA A 36 11.93 -5.12 0.56
CA ALA A 36 12.18 -5.55 1.93
C ALA A 36 13.67 -5.75 2.17
N SER A 37 14.09 -5.59 3.42
CA SER A 37 15.44 -5.89 3.89
C SER A 37 15.33 -6.79 5.10
N VAL A 38 16.06 -7.91 5.10
CA VAL A 38 15.99 -8.97 6.13
C VAL A 38 17.39 -9.37 6.57
N ILE A 39 17.64 -9.33 7.89
CA ILE A 39 18.84 -9.90 8.52
C ILE A 39 18.46 -11.19 9.22
N ILE A 40 19.19 -12.25 8.91
CA ILE A 40 19.07 -13.57 9.55
C ILE A 40 20.39 -13.98 10.20
N ASP A 41 20.34 -14.91 11.12
CA ASP A 41 21.52 -15.58 11.69
C ASP A 41 21.70 -17.00 11.14
N ASP A 42 22.70 -17.71 11.69
CA ASP A 42 23.02 -19.09 11.31
C ASP A 42 22.02 -20.14 11.84
N LYS A 43 21.15 -19.73 12.78
CA LYS A 43 20.09 -20.57 13.38
C LYS A 43 18.76 -20.42 12.66
N PHE A 44 18.67 -19.46 11.74
CA PHE A 44 17.43 -19.21 11.00
C PHE A 44 16.96 -20.47 10.24
N ASP A 45 15.71 -20.87 10.49
CA ASP A 45 15.13 -22.06 9.86
C ASP A 45 14.83 -21.83 8.38
N LEU A 46 15.62 -22.50 7.55
CA LEU A 46 15.51 -22.47 6.09
C LEU A 46 14.43 -23.39 5.52
N THR A 47 13.68 -24.12 6.36
CA THR A 47 12.63 -25.03 5.90
C THR A 47 11.61 -24.26 5.07
N ASP A 48 11.41 -24.73 3.84
CA ASP A 48 10.48 -24.14 2.87
C ASP A 48 10.86 -22.75 2.32
N ILE A 49 11.95 -22.12 2.76
CA ILE A 49 12.46 -20.89 2.16
C ILE A 49 13.00 -21.20 0.76
N ASN A 50 12.34 -20.68 -0.24
CA ASN A 50 12.68 -20.84 -1.63
C ASN A 50 12.20 -19.63 -2.43
N ASP A 51 12.49 -19.59 -3.73
CA ASP A 51 11.98 -18.60 -4.67
C ASP A 51 10.47 -18.32 -4.43
N SER A 52 10.16 -17.12 -4.01
CA SER A 52 8.80 -16.71 -3.61
C SER A 52 7.75 -16.93 -4.72
N LYS A 53 8.19 -16.95 -5.99
CA LYS A 53 7.33 -17.14 -7.16
C LYS A 53 6.85 -18.60 -7.30
N LYS A 54 7.59 -19.56 -6.75
CA LYS A 54 7.26 -21.00 -6.75
C LYS A 54 6.32 -21.40 -5.61
N LEU A 55 6.15 -20.54 -4.62
CA LEU A 55 5.31 -20.81 -3.45
C LEU A 55 3.84 -20.46 -3.72
N SER A 56 2.91 -21.26 -3.18
CA SER A 56 1.50 -20.88 -3.15
C SER A 56 1.26 -19.65 -2.27
N PRO A 57 0.21 -18.85 -2.50
CA PRO A 57 -0.10 -17.68 -1.65
C PRO A 57 -0.20 -18.03 -0.16
N LYS A 58 -0.88 -19.13 0.19
CA LYS A 58 -1.03 -19.60 1.59
C LYS A 58 0.31 -19.97 2.22
N LYS A 59 1.21 -20.60 1.47
CA LYS A 59 2.55 -20.98 1.96
C LYS A 59 3.41 -19.73 2.16
N ARG A 60 3.36 -18.75 1.24
CA ARG A 60 4.05 -17.45 1.40
C ARG A 60 3.59 -16.69 2.64
N GLU A 61 2.29 -16.65 2.90
CA GLU A 61 1.72 -15.97 4.07
C GLU A 61 2.19 -16.62 5.38
N LYS A 62 2.22 -17.97 5.45
CA LYS A 62 2.79 -18.68 6.61
C LYS A 62 4.27 -18.35 6.81
N LEU A 63 5.05 -18.33 5.73
CA LEU A 63 6.48 -18.01 5.80
C LEU A 63 6.72 -16.53 6.13
N TYR A 64 5.86 -15.62 5.70
CA TYR A 64 5.91 -14.20 6.06
C TYR A 64 5.89 -14.04 7.58
N HIS A 65 4.93 -14.63 8.28
CA HIS A 65 4.84 -14.56 9.74
C HIS A 65 6.05 -15.21 10.42
N LYS A 66 6.50 -16.34 9.92
CA LYS A 66 7.70 -17.00 10.42
C LYS A 66 8.95 -16.13 10.28
N ILE A 67 9.17 -15.50 9.10
CA ILE A 67 10.31 -14.59 8.89
C ILE A 67 10.26 -13.41 9.84
N ILE A 68 9.08 -12.80 10.05
CA ILE A 68 8.92 -11.68 10.99
C ILE A 68 9.27 -12.09 12.42
N GLN A 69 8.98 -13.34 12.81
CA GLN A 69 9.24 -13.85 14.16
C GLN A 69 10.70 -14.24 14.37
N ASP A 70 11.33 -14.87 13.38
CA ASP A 70 12.61 -15.57 13.56
C ASP A 70 13.82 -14.74 13.06
N ALA A 71 13.61 -13.73 12.20
CA ALA A 71 14.70 -12.89 11.71
C ALA A 71 15.20 -11.90 12.77
N ILE A 72 16.49 -11.56 12.72
CA ILE A 72 17.12 -10.55 13.59
C ILE A 72 16.48 -9.17 13.38
N ASP A 73 16.22 -8.81 12.12
CA ASP A 73 15.55 -7.57 11.74
C ASP A 73 14.86 -7.71 10.39
N VAL A 74 13.69 -7.10 10.27
CA VAL A 74 12.89 -7.04 9.04
C VAL A 74 12.38 -5.63 8.85
N SER A 75 12.61 -5.08 7.69
CA SER A 75 12.10 -3.76 7.35
C SER A 75 11.57 -3.70 5.92
N ILE A 76 10.71 -2.72 5.66
CA ILE A 76 10.02 -2.53 4.40
C ILE A 76 10.21 -1.09 3.94
N GLY A 77 10.39 -0.93 2.64
CA GLY A 77 10.39 0.36 1.96
C GLY A 77 9.42 0.34 0.80
N ILE A 78 8.65 1.40 0.64
CA ILE A 78 7.62 1.52 -0.38
C ILE A 78 7.91 2.77 -1.23
N ALA A 79 7.82 2.63 -2.56
CA ALA A 79 7.71 3.77 -3.46
C ALA A 79 6.36 3.68 -4.18
N HIS A 80 5.56 4.73 -4.02
CA HIS A 80 4.21 4.79 -4.52
C HIS A 80 4.16 5.12 -6.02
N GLU A 81 3.04 4.92 -6.66
CA GLU A 81 2.82 5.13 -8.09
C GLU A 81 3.20 6.53 -8.56
N TYR A 82 2.93 7.58 -7.77
CA TYR A 82 3.31 8.96 -8.12
C TYR A 82 4.84 9.18 -8.08
N GLU A 83 5.56 8.42 -7.26
CA GLU A 83 7.04 8.44 -7.23
C GLU A 83 7.60 7.67 -8.42
N ILE A 84 6.96 6.55 -8.80
CA ILE A 84 7.29 5.80 -10.02
C ILE A 84 7.13 6.70 -11.26
N ASP A 85 6.04 7.46 -11.32
CA ASP A 85 5.79 8.40 -12.43
C ASP A 85 6.83 9.53 -12.49
N LYS A 86 7.32 9.98 -11.34
CA LYS A 86 8.33 11.05 -11.25
C LYS A 86 9.76 10.58 -11.52
N LEU A 87 10.12 9.40 -11.01
CA LEU A 87 11.50 8.90 -10.97
C LEU A 87 11.81 7.85 -12.03
N ASN A 88 10.82 7.28 -12.70
CA ASN A 88 10.75 6.00 -13.39
C ASN A 88 10.83 4.77 -12.46
N ILE A 89 10.50 3.59 -13.01
CA ILE A 89 10.40 2.36 -12.19
C ILE A 89 11.74 1.91 -11.61
N LEU A 90 12.85 2.11 -12.30
CA LEU A 90 14.17 1.68 -11.80
C LEU A 90 14.58 2.52 -10.58
N ASN A 91 14.53 3.84 -10.70
CA ASN A 91 14.89 4.74 -9.61
C ASN A 91 13.92 4.67 -8.43
N ALA A 92 12.62 4.44 -8.70
CA ALA A 92 11.63 4.19 -7.65
C ALA A 92 11.89 2.85 -6.91
N THR A 93 12.39 1.82 -7.61
CA THR A 93 12.84 0.58 -6.97
C THR A 93 14.01 0.84 -6.04
N PHE A 94 15.01 1.60 -6.48
CA PHE A 94 16.14 1.98 -5.63
C PHE A 94 15.70 2.84 -4.42
N LEU A 95 14.74 3.74 -4.61
CA LEU A 95 14.15 4.50 -3.51
C LEU A 95 13.48 3.57 -2.48
N ALA A 96 12.71 2.59 -2.93
CA ALA A 96 12.10 1.59 -2.05
C ALA A 96 13.16 0.78 -1.28
N MET A 97 14.23 0.32 -1.96
CA MET A 97 15.34 -0.38 -1.31
C MET A 97 16.06 0.50 -0.27
N LYS A 98 16.34 1.78 -0.60
CA LYS A 98 16.93 2.73 0.35
C LYS A 98 16.06 2.93 1.59
N ARG A 99 14.74 3.05 1.39
CA ARG A 99 13.78 3.15 2.50
C ARG A 99 13.78 1.87 3.34
N ALA A 100 13.81 0.69 2.72
CA ALA A 100 13.89 -0.57 3.44
C ALA A 100 15.15 -0.61 4.33
N VAL A 101 16.32 -0.29 3.79
CA VAL A 101 17.57 -0.23 4.58
C VAL A 101 17.51 0.84 5.66
N GLY A 102 16.99 2.03 5.34
CA GLY A 102 16.88 3.16 6.27
C GLY A 102 15.92 2.93 7.44
N ASN A 103 14.92 2.06 7.26
CA ASN A 103 13.94 1.70 8.29
C ASN A 103 14.40 0.55 9.19
N MET A 104 15.57 -0.05 8.96
CA MET A 104 16.10 -1.11 9.81
C MET A 104 16.47 -0.59 11.21
N LYS A 105 16.14 -1.37 12.23
CA LYS A 105 16.54 -1.11 13.63
C LYS A 105 18.00 -1.46 13.88
N LYS A 106 18.50 -2.48 13.17
CA LYS A 106 19.91 -2.90 13.20
C LYS A 106 20.59 -2.43 11.93
N ARG A 107 21.69 -1.66 12.06
CA ARG A 107 22.43 -1.16 10.91
C ARG A 107 23.19 -2.30 10.23
N PRO A 108 22.89 -2.64 8.96
CA PRO A 108 23.63 -3.68 8.26
C PRO A 108 25.10 -3.31 8.03
N GLU A 109 25.98 -4.31 8.08
CA GLU A 109 27.40 -4.19 7.75
C GLU A 109 27.67 -4.53 6.29
N GLN A 110 26.83 -5.41 5.70
CA GLN A 110 26.89 -5.84 4.30
C GLN A 110 25.47 -5.97 3.75
N LEU A 111 25.27 -5.56 2.51
CA LEU A 111 24.02 -5.77 1.77
C LEU A 111 24.20 -6.84 0.69
N LEU A 112 23.29 -7.81 0.61
CA LEU A 112 23.10 -8.75 -0.48
C LEU A 112 21.83 -8.35 -1.22
N ILE A 113 21.94 -7.95 -2.48
CA ILE A 113 20.79 -7.38 -3.22
C ILE A 113 20.49 -8.24 -4.43
N ASP A 114 19.21 -8.61 -4.63
CA ASP A 114 18.79 -9.26 -5.87
C ASP A 114 18.95 -8.31 -7.06
N GLY A 115 19.47 -8.85 -8.16
CA GLY A 115 19.66 -8.13 -9.41
C GLY A 115 21.10 -7.67 -9.68
N PRO A 116 21.31 -7.07 -10.88
CA PRO A 116 22.65 -6.76 -11.37
C PRO A 116 23.24 -5.45 -10.84
N HIS A 117 22.40 -4.55 -10.31
CA HIS A 117 22.78 -3.18 -10.02
C HIS A 117 21.89 -2.52 -8.95
N THR A 118 22.52 -1.63 -8.16
CA THR A 118 21.84 -0.73 -7.22
C THR A 118 22.60 0.61 -7.14
N ASP A 119 21.97 1.65 -6.61
CA ASP A 119 22.58 2.96 -6.32
C ASP A 119 22.81 3.22 -4.82
N ILE A 120 22.68 2.21 -3.95
CA ILE A 120 23.01 2.31 -2.52
C ILE A 120 24.53 2.36 -2.36
N LYS A 121 25.05 3.40 -1.66
CA LYS A 121 26.48 3.66 -1.55
C LYS A 121 27.01 3.73 -0.12
N LEU A 122 26.13 3.81 0.88
CA LEU A 122 26.52 4.05 2.28
C LEU A 122 26.95 2.79 3.04
N ILE A 123 26.68 1.61 2.48
CA ILE A 123 26.98 0.31 3.05
C ILE A 123 27.57 -0.55 1.91
N PRO A 124 28.57 -1.40 2.17
CA PRO A 124 29.08 -2.32 1.17
C PRO A 124 27.98 -3.20 0.54
N VAL A 125 27.97 -3.32 -0.78
CA VAL A 125 26.93 -4.04 -1.53
C VAL A 125 27.52 -5.17 -2.34
N LYS A 126 26.85 -6.32 -2.31
CA LYS A 126 27.04 -7.44 -3.24
C LYS A 126 25.74 -7.65 -4.02
N ASN A 127 25.75 -7.32 -5.31
CA ASN A 127 24.65 -7.64 -6.21
C ASN A 127 24.73 -9.12 -6.62
N ILE A 128 23.58 -9.82 -6.59
CA ILE A 128 23.48 -11.25 -6.90
C ILE A 128 22.32 -11.47 -7.87
N ILE A 129 22.62 -11.84 -9.10
CA ILE A 129 21.60 -12.15 -10.11
C ILE A 129 20.85 -13.42 -9.69
N SER A 130 19.52 -13.35 -9.63
CA SER A 130 18.63 -14.39 -9.08
C SER A 130 19.01 -14.74 -7.64
N GLY A 131 19.22 -13.71 -6.84
CA GLY A 131 19.65 -13.83 -5.46
C GLY A 131 18.63 -14.54 -4.58
N ASP A 132 17.33 -14.36 -4.88
CA ASP A 132 16.20 -15.03 -4.23
C ASP A 132 16.30 -16.58 -4.26
N SER A 133 17.03 -17.14 -5.20
CA SER A 133 17.31 -18.58 -5.30
C SER A 133 18.69 -19.00 -4.76
N LYS A 134 19.54 -18.04 -4.32
CA LYS A 134 20.96 -18.27 -3.98
C LYS A 134 21.35 -17.82 -2.57
N SER A 135 20.60 -16.92 -1.96
CA SER A 135 20.83 -16.33 -0.64
C SER A 135 19.55 -16.43 0.19
N ALA A 136 19.68 -16.92 1.42
CA ALA A 136 18.54 -17.10 2.32
C ALA A 136 17.94 -15.78 2.76
N SER A 137 18.77 -14.77 3.05
CA SER A 137 18.30 -13.43 3.44
C SER A 137 17.57 -12.72 2.29
N ILE A 138 18.05 -12.87 1.03
CA ILE A 138 17.35 -12.33 -0.15
C ILE A 138 16.04 -13.10 -0.38
N ALA A 139 16.03 -14.44 -0.26
CA ALA A 139 14.80 -15.23 -0.40
C ALA A 139 13.74 -14.82 0.64
N ALA A 140 14.15 -14.59 1.89
CA ALA A 140 13.28 -14.07 2.94
C ALA A 140 12.75 -12.67 2.58
N ALA A 141 13.60 -11.76 2.12
CA ALA A 141 13.21 -10.42 1.66
C ALA A 141 12.21 -10.48 0.51
N SER A 142 12.40 -11.36 -0.46
CA SER A 142 11.46 -11.61 -1.57
C SER A 142 10.07 -11.97 -1.08
N ILE A 143 9.96 -12.87 -0.08
CA ILE A 143 8.69 -13.27 0.52
C ILE A 143 8.03 -12.08 1.22
N ILE A 144 8.78 -11.32 2.04
CA ILE A 144 8.27 -10.14 2.75
C ILE A 144 7.77 -9.09 1.76
N ALA A 145 8.57 -8.72 0.77
CA ALA A 145 8.19 -7.73 -0.23
C ALA A 145 6.93 -8.15 -1.00
N LYS A 146 6.86 -9.43 -1.42
CA LYS A 146 5.74 -9.97 -2.18
C LYS A 146 4.44 -10.00 -1.38
N VAL A 147 4.46 -10.51 -0.15
CA VAL A 147 3.26 -10.60 0.69
C VAL A 147 2.76 -9.20 1.06
N THR A 148 3.65 -8.31 1.45
CA THR A 148 3.31 -6.92 1.77
C THR A 148 2.64 -6.22 0.59
N ARG A 149 3.25 -6.32 -0.61
CA ARG A 149 2.67 -5.69 -1.79
C ARG A 149 1.32 -6.28 -2.18
N ASP A 150 1.18 -7.60 -2.13
CA ASP A 150 -0.07 -8.28 -2.45
C ASP A 150 -1.19 -7.90 -1.47
N SER A 151 -0.86 -7.65 -0.19
CA SER A 151 -1.79 -7.15 0.82
C SER A 151 -2.26 -5.73 0.49
N ILE A 152 -1.35 -4.82 0.15
CA ILE A 152 -1.69 -3.45 -0.28
C ILE A 152 -2.64 -3.49 -1.49
N MET A 153 -2.39 -4.37 -2.47
CA MET A 153 -3.25 -4.49 -3.64
C MET A 153 -4.64 -5.09 -3.31
N LYS A 154 -4.75 -5.92 -2.27
CA LYS A 154 -6.06 -6.39 -1.76
C LYS A 154 -6.83 -5.24 -1.09
N GLU A 155 -6.16 -4.34 -0.36
CA GLU A 155 -6.81 -3.16 0.21
C GLU A 155 -7.30 -2.21 -0.89
N TYR A 156 -6.49 -1.96 -1.92
CA TYR A 156 -6.94 -1.17 -3.06
C TYR A 156 -8.14 -1.79 -3.82
N ASP A 157 -8.25 -3.12 -3.85
CA ASP A 157 -9.40 -3.80 -4.46
C ASP A 157 -10.72 -3.48 -3.76
N LYS A 158 -10.70 -3.24 -2.44
CA LYS A 158 -11.90 -2.85 -1.67
C LYS A 158 -12.42 -1.45 -2.07
N ILE A 159 -11.53 -0.59 -2.57
CA ILE A 159 -11.86 0.76 -3.03
C ILE A 159 -12.18 0.78 -4.53
N TYR A 160 -11.32 0.19 -5.34
CA TYR A 160 -11.37 0.18 -6.80
C TYR A 160 -11.87 -1.17 -7.32
N THR A 161 -13.06 -1.59 -6.90
CA THR A 161 -13.62 -2.94 -7.13
C THR A 161 -13.73 -3.31 -8.60
N GLN A 162 -13.96 -2.32 -9.48
CA GLN A 162 -14.11 -2.50 -10.93
C GLN A 162 -12.85 -3.04 -11.62
N TYR A 163 -11.66 -2.91 -11.00
CA TYR A 163 -10.42 -3.40 -11.62
C TYR A 163 -10.04 -4.83 -11.19
N ASN A 164 -10.59 -5.37 -10.10
CA ASN A 164 -10.27 -6.71 -9.57
C ASN A 164 -8.77 -6.88 -9.20
N PHE A 165 -8.20 -5.88 -8.52
CA PHE A 165 -6.78 -5.89 -8.13
C PHE A 165 -6.40 -7.05 -7.21
N LYS A 166 -7.34 -7.58 -6.42
CA LYS A 166 -7.10 -8.76 -5.58
C LYS A 166 -6.70 -10.01 -6.38
N GLN A 167 -7.09 -10.11 -7.66
CA GLN A 167 -6.76 -11.25 -8.51
C GLN A 167 -5.37 -11.09 -9.13
N HIS A 168 -5.16 -10.02 -9.90
CA HIS A 168 -3.95 -9.83 -10.72
C HIS A 168 -2.92 -8.87 -10.11
N LYS A 169 -3.16 -8.30 -8.92
CA LYS A 169 -2.22 -7.44 -8.19
C LYS A 169 -1.69 -6.25 -9.02
N GLY A 170 -2.49 -5.75 -9.96
CA GLY A 170 -2.13 -4.65 -10.85
C GLY A 170 -1.30 -5.05 -12.07
N TYR A 171 -0.96 -6.32 -12.27
CA TYR A 171 -0.28 -6.77 -13.50
C TYR A 171 -1.19 -6.61 -14.71
N GLY A 172 -0.60 -6.34 -15.88
CA GLY A 172 -1.29 -6.11 -17.16
C GLY A 172 -1.85 -7.39 -17.78
N THR A 173 -2.69 -8.12 -17.05
CA THR A 173 -3.46 -9.24 -17.58
C THR A 173 -4.51 -8.73 -18.55
N LYS A 174 -5.05 -9.62 -19.40
CA LYS A 174 -6.13 -9.28 -20.34
C LYS A 174 -7.29 -8.58 -19.61
N MET A 175 -7.78 -9.16 -18.51
CA MET A 175 -8.84 -8.58 -17.68
C MET A 175 -8.49 -7.15 -17.17
N HIS A 176 -7.27 -6.95 -16.66
CA HIS A 176 -6.87 -5.63 -16.17
C HIS A 176 -6.83 -4.58 -17.31
N ILE A 177 -6.37 -4.97 -18.49
CA ILE A 177 -6.32 -4.08 -19.66
C ILE A 177 -7.74 -3.74 -20.14
N GLU A 178 -8.64 -4.71 -20.19
CA GLU A 178 -10.04 -4.51 -20.54
C GLU A 178 -10.73 -3.54 -19.56
N ASN A 179 -10.58 -3.77 -18.25
CA ASN A 179 -11.11 -2.89 -17.23
C ASN A 179 -10.50 -1.48 -17.28
N LEU A 180 -9.19 -1.36 -17.59
CA LEU A 180 -8.53 -0.07 -17.75
C LEU A 180 -9.08 0.72 -18.96
N ILE A 181 -9.43 0.06 -20.04
CA ILE A 181 -10.05 0.68 -21.22
C ILE A 181 -11.47 1.15 -20.88
N GLU A 182 -12.25 0.34 -20.21
CA GLU A 182 -13.65 0.58 -19.86
C GLU A 182 -13.78 1.68 -18.79
N TYR A 183 -13.11 1.52 -17.65
CA TYR A 183 -13.26 2.40 -16.48
C TYR A 183 -12.22 3.53 -16.41
N LYS A 184 -11.31 3.62 -17.39
CA LYS A 184 -10.17 4.54 -17.43
C LYS A 184 -9.17 4.29 -16.29
N ALA A 185 -8.12 5.11 -16.18
CA ALA A 185 -7.11 4.95 -15.15
C ALA A 185 -7.56 5.53 -13.80
N SER A 186 -7.47 4.74 -12.74
CA SER A 186 -7.67 5.20 -11.35
C SER A 186 -6.43 5.93 -10.82
N PRO A 187 -6.54 6.63 -9.67
CA PRO A 187 -5.42 7.34 -9.03
C PRO A 187 -4.20 6.48 -8.70
N ILE A 188 -4.35 5.16 -8.57
CA ILE A 188 -3.24 4.25 -8.27
C ILE A 188 -2.57 3.64 -9.51
N HIS A 189 -3.05 3.94 -10.71
CA HIS A 189 -2.38 3.54 -11.95
C HIS A 189 -1.13 4.40 -12.22
N ARG A 190 -0.11 3.78 -12.79
CA ARG A 190 1.18 4.41 -13.11
C ARG A 190 1.05 5.16 -14.43
N LYS A 191 0.85 6.47 -14.36
CA LYS A 191 0.55 7.36 -15.51
C LYS A 191 1.66 7.41 -16.56
N SER A 192 2.90 7.15 -16.14
CA SER A 192 4.07 7.08 -17.03
C SER A 192 4.09 5.83 -17.92
N PHE A 193 3.32 4.79 -17.58
CA PHE A 193 3.25 3.56 -18.38
C PHE A 193 2.36 3.76 -19.60
N LYS A 194 2.88 3.40 -20.79
CA LYS A 194 2.26 3.73 -22.09
C LYS A 194 0.77 3.40 -22.15
N ILE A 195 0.37 2.19 -21.78
CA ILE A 195 -1.04 1.76 -21.84
C ILE A 195 -1.92 2.53 -20.86
N VAL A 196 -1.40 2.89 -19.67
CA VAL A 196 -2.12 3.72 -18.69
C VAL A 196 -2.29 5.13 -19.22
N LYS A 197 -1.22 5.73 -19.75
CA LYS A 197 -1.23 7.08 -20.32
C LYS A 197 -2.30 7.23 -21.42
N SER A 198 -2.50 6.21 -22.26
CA SER A 198 -3.52 6.22 -23.31
C SER A 198 -4.95 6.09 -22.79
N ASN A 199 -5.13 5.75 -21.51
CA ASN A 199 -6.43 5.56 -20.86
C ASN A 199 -6.66 6.49 -19.66
N MET A 200 -5.97 7.65 -19.63
CA MET A 200 -6.18 8.64 -18.57
C MET A 200 -7.56 9.30 -18.73
N PRO A 201 -8.36 9.38 -17.66
CA PRO A 201 -9.63 10.09 -17.67
C PRO A 201 -9.42 11.62 -17.72
N THR A 202 -10.41 12.33 -18.27
CA THR A 202 -10.55 13.79 -18.15
C THR A 202 -11.53 14.11 -17.01
N ILE A 203 -11.54 15.36 -16.55
CA ILE A 203 -12.56 15.83 -15.59
C ILE A 203 -13.96 15.73 -16.22
N SER A 204 -14.10 16.10 -17.50
CA SER A 204 -15.37 15.98 -18.24
C SER A 204 -15.88 14.54 -18.24
N TYR A 205 -15.01 13.54 -18.40
CA TYR A 205 -15.39 12.13 -18.34
C TYR A 205 -16.07 11.78 -16.99
N TYR A 206 -15.53 12.28 -15.87
CA TYR A 206 -16.11 12.01 -14.55
C TYR A 206 -17.47 12.72 -14.35
N ILE A 207 -17.60 13.96 -14.84
CA ILE A 207 -18.85 14.73 -14.77
C ILE A 207 -19.92 14.07 -15.62
N GLU A 208 -19.65 13.77 -16.89
CA GLU A 208 -20.58 13.19 -17.86
C GLU A 208 -21.09 11.80 -17.43
N ASN A 209 -20.31 11.04 -16.67
CA ASN A 209 -20.66 9.71 -16.18
C ASN A 209 -21.12 9.71 -14.71
N ASN A 210 -21.36 10.86 -14.08
CA ASN A 210 -21.74 10.97 -12.66
C ASN A 210 -20.78 10.27 -11.68
N LEU A 211 -19.49 10.21 -12.01
CA LEU A 211 -18.46 9.51 -11.23
C LEU A 211 -17.67 10.44 -10.31
N PHE A 212 -17.96 11.75 -10.33
CA PHE A 212 -17.10 12.75 -9.70
C PHE A 212 -17.00 12.57 -8.18
N THR A 213 -18.13 12.34 -7.51
CA THR A 213 -18.18 12.07 -6.06
C THR A 213 -17.44 10.78 -5.70
N GLU A 214 -17.68 9.71 -6.45
CA GLU A 214 -16.99 8.42 -6.23
C GLU A 214 -15.48 8.54 -6.41
N VAL A 215 -15.04 9.29 -7.40
CA VAL A 215 -13.61 9.54 -7.64
C VAL A 215 -12.98 10.30 -6.49
N GLY A 216 -13.66 11.29 -5.93
CA GLY A 216 -13.22 12.02 -4.75
C GLY A 216 -13.08 11.11 -3.53
N SER A 217 -14.13 10.35 -3.24
CA SER A 217 -14.12 9.35 -2.15
C SER A 217 -12.98 8.33 -2.33
N ASN A 218 -12.86 7.73 -3.51
CA ASN A 218 -11.82 6.75 -3.81
C ASN A 218 -10.39 7.34 -3.74
N TYR A 219 -10.21 8.62 -4.09
CA TYR A 219 -8.92 9.31 -3.98
C TYR A 219 -8.50 9.46 -2.51
N VAL A 220 -9.42 9.89 -1.65
CA VAL A 220 -9.18 10.04 -0.20
C VAL A 220 -8.92 8.67 0.44
N GLY A 221 -9.78 7.67 0.21
CA GLY A 221 -9.60 6.32 0.73
C GLY A 221 -8.27 5.70 0.29
N GLY A 222 -7.88 5.87 -0.98
CA GLY A 222 -6.57 5.44 -1.50
C GLY A 222 -5.40 6.12 -0.79
N ASN A 223 -5.55 7.38 -0.38
CA ASN A 223 -4.52 8.09 0.39
C ASN A 223 -4.36 7.51 1.80
N TYR A 224 -5.46 7.12 2.46
CA TYR A 224 -5.39 6.44 3.75
C TYR A 224 -4.72 5.06 3.66
N ILE A 225 -4.97 4.27 2.59
CA ILE A 225 -4.25 3.01 2.37
C ILE A 225 -2.74 3.25 2.22
N ARG A 226 -2.30 4.33 1.52
CA ARG A 226 -0.87 4.71 1.44
C ARG A 226 -0.28 4.99 2.83
N ASN A 227 -1.08 5.48 3.76
CA ASN A 227 -0.71 5.72 5.15
C ASN A 227 -0.97 4.51 6.07
N GLN A 228 -1.07 3.30 5.49
CA GLN A 228 -1.16 2.00 6.16
C GLN A 228 -2.47 1.78 6.95
N TYR A 229 -3.56 2.46 6.57
CA TYR A 229 -4.90 2.08 7.03
C TYR A 229 -5.44 0.90 6.23
N SER A 230 -6.19 0.02 6.90
CA SER A 230 -6.95 -1.05 6.26
C SER A 230 -8.42 -0.69 6.18
N VAL A 231 -9.07 -1.01 5.07
CA VAL A 231 -10.51 -0.78 4.87
C VAL A 231 -11.30 -1.93 5.50
N ILE A 232 -12.12 -1.60 6.50
CA ILE A 232 -13.08 -2.55 7.09
C ILE A 232 -14.35 -2.56 6.24
N ASN A 233 -14.94 -1.38 5.98
CA ASN A 233 -16.16 -1.24 5.21
C ASN A 233 -16.15 0.05 4.37
N LYS A 234 -16.95 0.07 3.31
CA LYS A 234 -17.16 1.19 2.41
C LYS A 234 -18.65 1.41 2.19
N ASN A 235 -19.09 2.67 1.99
CA ASN A 235 -20.47 3.07 1.76
C ASN A 235 -21.41 2.54 2.86
N ILE A 236 -21.10 2.90 4.11
CA ILE A 236 -21.85 2.46 5.28
C ILE A 236 -23.14 3.26 5.36
N GLN A 237 -24.27 2.60 5.18
CA GLN A 237 -25.57 3.22 5.37
C GLN A 237 -25.94 3.21 6.87
N LEU A 238 -26.26 4.39 7.40
CA LEU A 238 -26.74 4.54 8.77
C LEU A 238 -28.28 4.52 8.73
N ASP A 239 -28.86 3.49 9.32
CA ASP A 239 -30.27 3.06 9.14
C ASP A 239 -31.34 4.13 9.41
N GLN A 240 -31.02 5.24 10.10
CA GLN A 240 -32.02 6.23 10.56
C GLN A 240 -31.89 7.60 9.89
N ILE A 241 -30.75 7.93 9.28
CA ILE A 241 -30.51 9.25 8.67
C ILE A 241 -30.57 9.20 7.15
N GLY A 242 -30.55 8.00 6.54
CA GLY A 242 -30.48 7.84 5.08
C GLY A 242 -29.14 8.23 4.48
N ASP A 243 -28.19 8.62 5.31
CA ASP A 243 -26.87 9.11 4.90
C ASP A 243 -25.82 8.01 4.87
N ILE A 244 -24.85 8.18 3.98
CA ILE A 244 -23.76 7.20 3.77
C ILE A 244 -22.48 7.79 4.36
N VAL A 245 -21.81 7.02 5.24
CA VAL A 245 -20.42 7.25 5.61
C VAL A 245 -19.54 6.50 4.61
N ASP A 246 -18.54 7.19 4.03
CA ASP A 246 -17.78 6.65 2.92
C ASP A 246 -16.90 5.45 3.31
N TYR A 247 -16.22 5.54 4.46
CA TYR A 247 -15.31 4.51 4.93
C TYR A 247 -15.34 4.28 6.43
N LEU A 248 -15.19 3.01 6.83
CA LEU A 248 -14.65 2.59 8.11
C LEU A 248 -13.27 2.01 7.87
N LEU A 249 -12.26 2.62 8.45
CA LEU A 249 -10.86 2.26 8.36
C LEU A 249 -10.34 1.84 9.73
N ILE A 250 -9.23 1.08 9.75
CA ILE A 250 -8.53 0.71 10.99
C ILE A 250 -7.03 0.84 10.81
N LYS A 251 -6.35 1.32 11.87
CA LYS A 251 -4.90 1.30 12.00
C LYS A 251 -4.53 1.24 13.48
N ASN A 252 -3.64 0.32 13.87
CA ASN A 252 -3.20 0.14 15.26
C ASN A 252 -4.39 0.00 16.26
N ASP A 253 -5.41 -0.78 15.88
CA ASP A 253 -6.66 -0.99 16.64
C ASP A 253 -7.54 0.25 16.84
N GLU A 254 -7.22 1.38 16.20
CA GLU A 254 -8.04 2.58 16.19
C GLU A 254 -8.98 2.57 14.98
N HIS A 255 -10.28 2.76 15.20
CA HIS A 255 -11.29 2.87 14.17
C HIS A 255 -11.42 4.31 13.68
N LEU A 256 -11.50 4.50 12.38
CA LEU A 256 -11.66 5.81 11.75
C LEU A 256 -12.82 5.77 10.75
N PHE A 257 -13.85 6.56 11.02
CA PHE A 257 -14.93 6.81 10.07
C PHE A 257 -14.64 8.05 9.23
N LEU A 258 -14.92 7.98 7.95
CA LEU A 258 -14.74 9.08 7.02
C LEU A 258 -16.04 9.40 6.28
N LYS A 259 -16.46 10.65 6.35
CA LYS A 259 -17.43 11.29 5.43
C LYS A 259 -16.66 12.18 4.48
N ILE A 260 -16.89 12.04 3.17
CA ILE A 260 -16.10 12.74 2.15
C ILE A 260 -17.01 13.61 1.30
N ILE A 261 -16.62 14.86 1.16
CA ILE A 261 -17.31 15.88 0.35
C ILE A 261 -16.42 16.25 -0.82
N THR A 262 -16.90 16.00 -2.02
CA THR A 262 -16.16 16.31 -3.25
C THR A 262 -16.60 17.64 -3.83
N LEU A 263 -15.63 18.54 -4.06
CA LEU A 263 -15.82 19.89 -4.56
C LEU A 263 -15.07 20.09 -5.88
N TYR A 264 -15.57 20.98 -6.73
CA TYR A 264 -14.95 21.31 -8.00
C TYR A 264 -14.85 22.82 -8.22
N ASN A 265 -13.66 23.30 -8.63
CA ASN A 265 -13.39 24.68 -9.10
C ASN A 265 -13.88 25.79 -8.16
N GLY A 266 -13.63 25.69 -6.86
CA GLY A 266 -13.94 26.76 -5.91
C GLY A 266 -15.38 26.76 -5.38
N GLU A 267 -16.12 25.65 -5.58
CA GLU A 267 -17.35 25.44 -4.83
C GLU A 267 -17.06 25.56 -3.34
N LYS A 268 -17.85 26.38 -2.64
CA LYS A 268 -17.69 26.53 -1.20
C LYS A 268 -18.62 25.57 -0.48
N PHE A 269 -18.05 24.74 0.35
CA PHE A 269 -18.79 24.01 1.37
C PHE A 269 -18.67 24.76 2.69
N SER A 270 -19.80 25.11 3.31
CA SER A 270 -19.84 25.62 4.68
C SER A 270 -20.69 24.67 5.51
N LEU A 271 -20.13 24.19 6.61
CA LEU A 271 -20.90 23.58 7.69
C LEU A 271 -21.74 24.72 8.31
N GLY A 272 -23.03 24.83 7.93
CA GLY A 272 -23.99 25.72 8.61
C GLY A 272 -24.27 25.20 10.03
N ASN A 273 -24.93 26.04 10.87
CA ASN A 273 -25.31 25.64 12.24
C ASN A 273 -26.17 24.35 12.30
N THR A 274 -26.91 24.04 11.24
CA THR A 274 -27.65 22.78 11.06
C THR A 274 -26.73 21.57 10.99
N ALA A 275 -25.53 21.71 10.45
CA ALA A 275 -24.58 20.61 10.27
C ALA A 275 -23.92 20.15 11.59
N ILE A 276 -23.88 20.99 12.63
CA ILE A 276 -23.34 20.60 13.94
C ILE A 276 -24.32 19.64 14.64
N SER A 277 -25.62 19.91 14.62
CA SER A 277 -26.64 19.01 15.18
C SER A 277 -26.75 17.70 14.38
N GLU A 278 -26.53 17.75 13.07
CA GLU A 278 -26.43 16.56 12.22
C GLU A 278 -25.20 15.73 12.58
N MET A 279 -24.06 16.36 12.91
CA MET A 279 -22.84 15.66 13.34
C MET A 279 -23.02 14.91 14.66
N GLU A 280 -23.68 15.48 15.65
CA GLU A 280 -24.00 14.81 16.92
C GLU A 280 -24.87 13.56 16.67
N GLN A 281 -25.82 13.63 15.76
CA GLN A 281 -26.62 12.48 15.34
C GLN A 281 -25.76 11.42 14.64
N TYR A 282 -24.82 11.81 13.79
CA TYR A 282 -23.88 10.88 13.18
C TYR A 282 -23.08 10.09 14.22
N LEU A 283 -22.55 10.75 15.26
CA LEU A 283 -21.77 10.09 16.30
C LEU A 283 -22.60 9.02 17.02
N ILE A 284 -23.85 9.32 17.41
CA ILE A 284 -24.75 8.37 18.06
C ILE A 284 -24.98 7.13 17.16
N HIS A 285 -25.25 7.34 15.88
CA HIS A 285 -25.50 6.24 14.94
C HIS A 285 -24.25 5.43 14.62
N LEU A 286 -23.06 6.06 14.65
CA LEU A 286 -21.79 5.35 14.51
C LEU A 286 -21.48 4.48 15.74
N GLU A 287 -21.77 4.94 16.95
CA GLU A 287 -21.69 4.13 18.16
C GLU A 287 -22.62 2.90 18.09
N ASP A 288 -23.88 3.11 17.70
CA ASP A 288 -24.85 2.02 17.51
C ASP A 288 -24.37 1.01 16.45
N TYR A 289 -23.78 1.50 15.36
CA TYR A 289 -23.20 0.65 14.32
C TYR A 289 -22.06 -0.22 14.88
N LEU A 290 -21.14 0.37 15.67
CA LEU A 290 -20.02 -0.36 16.28
C LEU A 290 -20.52 -1.42 17.27
N ILE A 291 -21.50 -1.09 18.11
CA ILE A 291 -22.13 -2.02 19.05
C ILE A 291 -22.76 -3.19 18.29
N LYS A 292 -23.56 -2.93 17.25
CA LYS A 292 -24.18 -3.97 16.41
C LYS A 292 -23.16 -4.87 15.70
N LYS A 293 -21.95 -4.37 15.44
CA LYS A 293 -20.85 -5.09 14.77
C LYS A 293 -19.84 -5.71 15.75
N GLU A 294 -20.07 -5.59 17.06
CA GLU A 294 -19.15 -6.08 18.10
C GLU A 294 -17.72 -5.53 17.97
N LEU A 295 -17.60 -4.30 17.46
CA LEU A 295 -16.33 -3.57 17.32
C LEU A 295 -16.07 -2.72 18.58
N LYS A 296 -14.81 -2.30 18.79
CA LYS A 296 -14.46 -1.38 19.88
C LYS A 296 -15.22 -0.06 19.74
N LYS A 297 -15.63 0.54 20.87
CA LYS A 297 -16.39 1.79 20.88
C LYS A 297 -15.55 3.03 20.57
N ASP A 298 -14.25 2.98 20.88
CA ASP A 298 -13.36 4.11 20.60
C ASP A 298 -13.16 4.30 19.11
N PHE A 299 -13.49 5.48 18.61
CA PHE A 299 -13.32 5.78 17.20
C PHE A 299 -13.08 7.29 16.96
N ILE A 300 -12.53 7.59 15.80
CA ILE A 300 -12.42 8.94 15.26
C ILE A 300 -13.42 9.08 14.11
N PHE A 301 -14.13 10.20 14.04
CA PHE A 301 -14.97 10.56 12.92
C PHE A 301 -14.45 11.82 12.25
N ASN A 302 -14.06 11.72 10.98
CA ASN A 302 -13.57 12.84 10.19
C ASN A 302 -14.51 13.15 9.03
N VAL A 303 -14.86 14.42 8.88
CA VAL A 303 -15.44 14.98 7.66
C VAL A 303 -14.33 15.63 6.85
N ILE A 304 -14.17 15.18 5.63
CA ILE A 304 -13.07 15.57 4.74
C ILE A 304 -13.66 16.19 3.48
N SER A 305 -13.18 17.38 3.10
CA SER A 305 -13.39 17.88 1.73
C SER A 305 -12.21 17.51 0.84
N ILE A 306 -12.53 17.14 -0.40
CA ILE A 306 -11.56 17.06 -1.48
C ILE A 306 -11.98 18.00 -2.60
N GLU A 307 -11.12 18.95 -2.93
CA GLU A 307 -11.35 19.91 -4.00
C GLU A 307 -10.51 19.59 -5.22
N PHE A 308 -11.14 19.40 -6.36
CA PHE A 308 -10.48 19.24 -7.64
C PHE A 308 -10.42 20.60 -8.36
N ILE A 309 -9.22 21.09 -8.60
CA ILE A 309 -8.95 22.34 -9.32
C ILE A 309 -8.29 21.98 -10.65
N LYS A 310 -8.76 22.60 -11.74
CA LYS A 310 -8.22 22.39 -13.09
C LYS A 310 -6.71 22.58 -13.10
N ASN A 311 -5.98 21.58 -13.62
CA ASN A 311 -4.52 21.57 -13.76
C ASN A 311 -3.73 21.63 -12.44
N LYS A 312 -4.34 21.34 -11.29
CA LYS A 312 -3.67 21.25 -9.99
C LYS A 312 -3.87 19.87 -9.36
N LYS A 313 -3.07 19.57 -8.35
CA LYS A 313 -3.33 18.41 -7.48
C LYS A 313 -4.57 18.70 -6.65
N PRO A 314 -5.41 17.68 -6.35
CA PRO A 314 -6.52 17.84 -5.44
C PRO A 314 -6.04 18.34 -4.07
N ILE A 315 -6.82 19.23 -3.45
CA ILE A 315 -6.60 19.72 -2.09
C ILE A 315 -7.52 18.93 -1.17
N ILE A 316 -6.94 18.35 -0.12
CA ILE A 316 -7.69 17.59 0.89
C ILE A 316 -7.62 18.37 2.20
N ASN A 317 -8.77 18.68 2.80
CA ASN A 317 -8.88 19.34 4.08
C ASN A 317 -9.75 18.51 5.03
N ILE A 318 -9.34 18.42 6.29
CA ILE A 318 -10.23 17.95 7.36
C ILE A 318 -11.10 19.14 7.76
N ILE A 319 -12.41 19.01 7.55
CA ILE A 319 -13.38 20.07 7.87
C ILE A 319 -13.81 19.94 9.33
N HIS A 320 -14.00 18.71 9.79
CA HIS A 320 -14.39 18.36 11.14
C HIS A 320 -13.71 17.09 11.58
N SER A 321 -13.35 17.02 12.86
CA SER A 321 -12.79 15.83 13.49
C SER A 321 -13.31 15.71 14.90
N ASP A 322 -13.87 14.57 15.26
CA ASP A 322 -14.38 14.25 16.59
C ASP A 322 -13.90 12.86 17.03
N THR A 323 -13.78 12.67 18.34
CA THR A 323 -13.37 11.40 18.95
C THR A 323 -14.40 10.98 19.99
N ALA A 324 -14.91 9.76 19.85
CA ALA A 324 -15.75 9.13 20.89
C ALA A 324 -14.92 8.07 21.63
N HIS A 325 -15.10 7.99 22.96
CA HIS A 325 -14.38 7.11 23.86
C HIS A 325 -15.35 6.18 24.61
#